data_2d39c8a89ca6c6b174a4df2f54fb5282
#
_entry.id   2d39c8a89ca6c6b174a4df2f54fb5282
#
_cell.length_a   1.000
_cell.length_b   1.000
_cell.length_c   1.000
_cell.angle_alpha   90.00
_cell.angle_beta   90.00
_cell.angle_gamma   90.00
#
_symmetry.space_group_name_H-M   'P 1'
#
loop_
_entity.id
_entity.type
_entity.pdbx_description
1 polymer ?
#
loop_
_entity_poly.entity_id
_entity_poly.type
_entity_poly.pdbx_seq_one_letter_code
_entity_poly.pdbx_strand_id
1 'polypeptide(L)'
;MAFEDILGRIVPLSVLRIGPPGAFLVPPNSEGPRPPTIQLPAAEVPEGCKEGDELSAFVYLDSEDRPIATVREPMLALGEVAFLEVTDVTSFGAFVDWGLMKELLVPLGEQVRAMSRGERYPIGLYLDDTGRLAGTMRVAEMLKAKAEFALDEWVEGEAWRDEAELGLFVIVEQRYVGLLPAGEPHKLARGEAARFRVSNIWPDGKIELSLRGPAHEELAKDADNILAVLSRPGAPKVGDRSSPEQIRTLFGLSKKAFKRAVGRLMKQRTVTIDGEGFLAAARAATDPRASQGTTARLAPSKRPATRR
;
A
#
# COMPACT_ATOMS: atom_id res chain seq x y z
N MET A 1 7.45 -23.35 22.65
CA MET A 1 7.08 -23.19 21.22
C MET A 1 7.88 -24.22 20.46
N ALA A 2 7.22 -25.15 19.79
CA ALA A 2 7.94 -26.14 18.98
C ALA A 2 8.56 -25.44 17.75
N PHE A 3 9.64 -26.00 17.20
CA PHE A 3 10.27 -25.44 16.01
C PHE A 3 9.29 -25.34 14.82
N GLU A 4 8.43 -26.31 14.69
CA GLU A 4 7.38 -26.37 13.65
C GLU A 4 6.41 -25.19 13.69
N ASP A 5 6.18 -24.60 14.88
CA ASP A 5 5.28 -23.46 15.06
C ASP A 5 5.83 -22.14 14.48
N ILE A 6 7.16 -22.05 14.32
CA ILE A 6 7.86 -20.83 13.87
C ILE A 6 8.41 -20.93 12.46
N LEU A 7 8.39 -22.13 11.87
CA LEU A 7 8.89 -22.37 10.52
C LEU A 7 8.06 -21.57 9.48
N GLY A 8 8.73 -20.87 8.57
CA GLY A 8 8.09 -20.03 7.57
C GLY A 8 7.51 -18.73 8.12
N ARG A 9 7.93 -18.27 9.30
CA ARG A 9 7.42 -17.07 9.96
C ARG A 9 8.54 -16.16 10.42
N ILE A 10 8.25 -14.88 10.47
CA ILE A 10 9.09 -13.88 11.15
C ILE A 10 8.68 -13.87 12.62
N VAL A 11 9.62 -14.19 13.49
CA VAL A 11 9.38 -14.28 14.94
C VAL A 11 10.52 -13.61 15.72
N PRO A 12 10.24 -13.08 16.92
CA PRO A 12 11.29 -12.62 17.81
C PRO A 12 12.08 -13.82 18.35
N LEU A 13 13.40 -13.76 18.25
CA LEU A 13 14.33 -14.79 18.75
C LEU A 13 15.40 -14.13 19.61
N SER A 14 15.76 -14.76 20.74
CA SER A 14 16.82 -14.24 21.63
C SER A 14 18.18 -14.81 21.24
N VAL A 15 19.20 -13.98 21.24
CA VAL A 15 20.60 -14.39 21.00
C VAL A 15 21.13 -15.12 22.21
N LEU A 16 21.31 -16.44 22.08
CA LEU A 16 21.87 -17.27 23.15
C LEU A 16 23.40 -17.15 23.23
N ARG A 17 24.07 -17.15 22.07
CA ARG A 17 25.53 -17.03 21.98
C ARG A 17 25.94 -16.58 20.57
N ILE A 18 27.10 -15.97 20.46
CA ILE A 18 27.73 -15.57 19.19
C ILE A 18 29.06 -16.30 19.03
N GLY A 19 29.36 -16.76 17.81
CA GLY A 19 30.60 -17.48 17.50
C GLY A 19 30.96 -17.40 16.02
N PRO A 20 32.03 -18.09 15.57
CA PRO A 20 32.51 -18.01 14.19
C PRO A 20 31.48 -18.29 13.10
N PRO A 21 30.52 -19.25 13.26
CA PRO A 21 29.50 -19.50 12.23
C PRO A 21 28.33 -18.49 12.24
N GLY A 22 28.29 -17.58 13.22
CA GLY A 22 27.22 -16.60 13.41
C GLY A 22 26.62 -16.61 14.82
N ALA A 23 25.36 -16.15 14.94
CA ALA A 23 24.63 -16.20 16.19
C ALA A 23 23.78 -17.47 16.28
N PHE A 24 23.62 -17.97 17.49
CA PHE A 24 22.70 -19.06 17.81
C PHE A 24 21.53 -18.47 18.59
N LEU A 25 20.36 -18.58 17.99
CA LEU A 25 19.13 -17.98 18.46
C LEU A 25 18.23 -19.03 19.11
N VAL A 26 17.40 -18.60 20.03
CA VAL A 26 16.37 -19.43 20.67
C VAL A 26 15.05 -18.72 20.67
N PRO A 27 13.91 -19.43 20.52
CA PRO A 27 12.59 -18.83 20.73
C PRO A 27 12.45 -18.26 22.14
N PRO A 28 11.65 -17.20 22.35
CA PRO A 28 11.35 -16.66 23.66
C PRO A 28 10.81 -17.77 24.57
N ASN A 29 11.17 -17.74 25.83
CA ASN A 29 10.77 -18.74 26.84
C ASN A 29 11.22 -20.17 26.56
N SER A 30 12.31 -20.35 25.81
CA SER A 30 12.95 -21.65 25.68
C SER A 30 13.59 -22.04 27.00
N GLU A 31 13.04 -23.05 27.70
CA GLU A 31 13.52 -23.54 28.99
C GLU A 31 14.41 -24.77 28.81
N GLY A 32 15.33 -24.96 29.73
CA GLY A 32 16.18 -26.14 29.81
C GLY A 32 17.68 -25.83 29.63
N PRO A 33 18.54 -26.81 30.06
CA PRO A 33 19.99 -26.59 30.04
C PRO A 33 20.61 -26.57 28.63
N ARG A 34 19.89 -27.02 27.60
CA ARG A 34 20.30 -27.00 26.18
C ARG A 34 19.08 -26.84 25.29
N PRO A 35 18.53 -25.64 25.17
CA PRO A 35 17.42 -25.39 24.26
C PRO A 35 17.85 -25.62 22.80
N PRO A 36 16.95 -26.08 21.92
CA PRO A 36 17.23 -26.17 20.51
C PRO A 36 17.56 -24.79 19.96
N THR A 37 18.68 -24.68 19.24
CA THR A 37 19.15 -23.40 18.70
C THR A 37 18.94 -23.33 17.20
N ILE A 38 18.67 -22.14 16.71
CA ILE A 38 18.54 -21.79 15.30
C ILE A 38 19.75 -20.93 14.94
N GLN A 39 20.45 -21.29 13.89
CA GLN A 39 21.65 -20.55 13.47
C GLN A 39 21.25 -19.35 12.62
N LEU A 40 21.76 -18.16 12.96
CA LEU A 40 21.81 -16.98 12.09
C LEU A 40 23.22 -16.87 11.52
N PRO A 41 23.41 -16.89 10.18
CA PRO A 41 24.74 -16.82 9.57
C PRO A 41 25.52 -15.57 9.99
N ALA A 42 26.84 -15.66 10.09
CA ALA A 42 27.69 -14.56 10.54
C ALA A 42 27.54 -13.29 9.69
N ALA A 43 27.32 -13.44 8.38
CA ALA A 43 27.11 -12.33 7.46
C ALA A 43 25.79 -11.55 7.70
N GLU A 44 24.87 -12.11 8.48
CA GLU A 44 23.57 -11.52 8.77
C GLU A 44 23.43 -11.09 10.24
N VAL A 45 24.44 -11.33 11.07
CA VAL A 45 24.43 -10.85 12.46
C VAL A 45 24.57 -9.32 12.46
N PRO A 46 23.61 -8.57 13.02
CA PRO A 46 23.68 -7.11 13.06
C PRO A 46 24.95 -6.62 13.79
N GLU A 47 25.50 -5.51 13.31
CA GLU A 47 26.66 -4.90 13.94
C GLU A 47 26.35 -4.47 15.39
N GLY A 48 27.22 -4.84 16.32
CA GLY A 48 27.02 -4.55 17.75
C GLY A 48 26.07 -5.49 18.48
N CYS A 49 25.52 -6.51 17.82
CA CYS A 49 24.65 -7.54 18.44
C CYS A 49 25.38 -8.28 19.58
N LYS A 50 24.66 -8.53 20.66
CA LYS A 50 25.18 -9.16 21.89
C LYS A 50 24.30 -10.33 22.32
N GLU A 51 24.86 -11.20 23.15
CA GLU A 51 24.12 -12.24 23.86
C GLU A 51 23.02 -11.59 24.72
N GLY A 52 21.80 -12.13 24.63
CA GLY A 52 20.60 -11.61 25.28
C GLY A 52 19.79 -10.63 24.44
N ASP A 53 20.31 -10.13 23.32
CA ASP A 53 19.54 -9.28 22.40
C ASP A 53 18.41 -10.08 21.76
N GLU A 54 17.31 -9.38 21.40
CA GLU A 54 16.19 -9.93 20.65
C GLU A 54 16.26 -9.49 19.18
N LEU A 55 16.17 -10.45 18.26
CA LEU A 55 16.17 -10.22 16.82
C LEU A 55 14.86 -10.72 16.23
N SER A 56 14.23 -9.92 15.39
CA SER A 56 13.13 -10.37 14.53
C SER A 56 13.74 -11.08 13.33
N ALA A 57 13.50 -12.39 13.20
CA ALA A 57 14.11 -13.19 12.16
C ALA A 57 13.11 -14.17 11.54
N PHE A 58 13.25 -14.39 10.24
CA PHE A 58 12.51 -15.42 9.52
C PHE A 58 13.20 -16.77 9.70
N VAL A 59 12.42 -17.81 9.97
CA VAL A 59 12.94 -19.17 10.23
C VAL A 59 12.59 -20.09 9.07
N TYR A 60 13.60 -20.76 8.51
CA TYR A 60 13.43 -21.73 7.43
C TYR A 60 14.42 -22.90 7.54
N LEU A 61 14.39 -23.83 6.61
CA LEU A 61 15.33 -24.96 6.56
C LEU A 61 16.41 -24.72 5.50
N ASP A 62 17.67 -24.95 5.86
CA ASP A 62 18.77 -24.94 4.90
C ASP A 62 18.72 -26.18 3.96
N SER A 63 19.74 -26.34 3.11
CA SER A 63 19.81 -27.46 2.15
C SER A 63 20.01 -28.83 2.80
N GLU A 64 20.35 -28.87 4.09
CA GLU A 64 20.52 -30.09 4.89
C GLU A 64 19.35 -30.30 5.87
N ASP A 65 18.24 -29.58 5.66
CA ASP A 65 17.04 -29.60 6.51
C ASP A 65 17.28 -29.17 7.97
N ARG A 66 18.32 -28.34 8.20
CA ARG A 66 18.57 -27.77 9.51
C ARG A 66 17.87 -26.43 9.68
N PRO A 67 17.35 -26.14 10.88
CA PRO A 67 16.78 -24.82 11.16
C PRO A 67 17.81 -23.70 11.01
N ILE A 68 17.50 -22.73 10.18
CA ILE A 68 18.30 -21.53 9.98
C ILE A 68 17.41 -20.28 10.08
N ALA A 69 17.95 -19.21 10.63
CA ALA A 69 17.31 -17.91 10.70
C ALA A 69 17.95 -16.93 9.70
N THR A 70 17.18 -15.98 9.25
CA THR A 70 17.65 -14.84 8.47
C THR A 70 16.98 -13.57 8.97
N VAL A 71 17.71 -12.45 8.98
CA VAL A 71 17.17 -11.11 9.20
C VAL A 71 16.70 -10.45 7.89
N ARG A 72 16.88 -11.13 6.77
CA ARG A 72 16.33 -10.70 5.48
C ARG A 72 14.83 -10.95 5.50
N GLU A 73 14.08 -10.04 4.93
CA GLU A 73 12.65 -10.17 4.76
C GLU A 73 12.35 -10.99 3.49
N PRO A 74 11.72 -12.17 3.61
CA PRO A 74 11.30 -12.93 2.43
C PRO A 74 10.12 -12.21 1.75
N MET A 75 9.90 -12.51 0.46
CA MET A 75 8.78 -11.93 -0.29
C MET A 75 7.41 -12.42 0.20
N LEU A 76 7.34 -13.54 0.92
CA LEU A 76 6.12 -14.08 1.52
C LEU A 76 6.45 -14.96 2.74
N ALA A 77 5.51 -15.04 3.67
CA ALA A 77 5.54 -15.93 4.83
C ALA A 77 4.57 -17.12 4.66
N LEU A 78 4.61 -18.06 5.59
CA LEU A 78 3.75 -19.25 5.57
C LEU A 78 2.26 -18.87 5.54
N GLY A 79 1.56 -19.36 4.52
CA GLY A 79 0.15 -19.08 4.26
C GLY A 79 -0.10 -17.80 3.46
N GLU A 80 0.94 -17.13 2.97
CA GLU A 80 0.86 -15.96 2.10
C GLU A 80 1.07 -16.32 0.63
N VAL A 81 0.65 -15.42 -0.25
CA VAL A 81 0.72 -15.55 -1.71
C VAL A 81 1.33 -14.29 -2.31
N ALA A 82 2.38 -14.45 -3.12
CA ALA A 82 3.01 -13.36 -3.86
C ALA A 82 3.36 -13.80 -5.30
N PHE A 83 3.57 -12.84 -6.21
CA PHE A 83 4.09 -13.15 -7.54
C PHE A 83 5.60 -13.28 -7.49
N LEU A 84 6.09 -14.52 -7.70
CA LEU A 84 7.51 -14.85 -7.68
C LEU A 84 8.03 -15.20 -9.08
N GLU A 85 9.28 -14.83 -9.35
CA GLU A 85 9.96 -15.13 -10.63
C GLU A 85 10.55 -16.53 -10.60
N VAL A 86 10.40 -17.27 -11.69
CA VAL A 86 11.02 -18.59 -11.88
C VAL A 86 12.49 -18.43 -12.26
N THR A 87 13.36 -18.95 -11.43
CA THR A 87 14.81 -18.94 -11.62
C THR A 87 15.29 -20.15 -12.41
N ASP A 88 14.69 -21.34 -12.16
CA ASP A 88 15.04 -22.56 -12.87
C ASP A 88 13.87 -23.56 -12.96
N VAL A 89 13.92 -24.45 -13.94
CA VAL A 89 12.90 -25.50 -14.16
C VAL A 89 13.59 -26.85 -14.30
N THR A 90 13.14 -27.81 -13.51
CA THR A 90 13.70 -29.16 -13.44
C THR A 90 12.65 -30.23 -13.71
N SER A 91 13.07 -31.50 -13.76
CA SER A 91 12.16 -32.64 -13.96
C SER A 91 11.22 -32.91 -12.77
N PHE A 92 11.48 -32.35 -11.60
CA PHE A 92 10.66 -32.54 -10.39
C PHE A 92 9.92 -31.29 -9.91
N GLY A 93 10.22 -30.12 -10.48
CA GLY A 93 9.54 -28.86 -10.16
C GLY A 93 10.25 -27.65 -10.71
N ALA A 94 9.78 -26.47 -10.33
CA ALA A 94 10.40 -25.20 -10.64
C ALA A 94 10.94 -24.54 -9.37
N PHE A 95 12.03 -23.81 -9.51
CA PHE A 95 12.57 -22.96 -8.43
C PHE A 95 12.16 -21.53 -8.67
N VAL A 96 11.83 -20.82 -7.59
CA VAL A 96 11.42 -19.41 -7.65
C VAL A 96 12.23 -18.60 -6.65
N ASP A 97 12.52 -17.35 -7.03
CA ASP A 97 13.11 -16.37 -6.13
C ASP A 97 12.04 -15.83 -5.16
N TRP A 98 12.28 -15.99 -3.88
CA TRP A 98 11.42 -15.49 -2.79
C TRP A 98 12.15 -14.55 -1.84
N GLY A 99 13.30 -14.01 -2.28
CA GLY A 99 14.10 -13.03 -1.53
C GLY A 99 15.17 -13.64 -0.62
N LEU A 100 15.28 -14.96 -0.53
CA LEU A 100 16.27 -15.66 0.29
C LEU A 100 17.33 -16.35 -0.55
N MET A 101 18.48 -16.68 0.07
CA MET A 101 19.59 -17.35 -0.64
C MET A 101 19.21 -18.74 -1.18
N LYS A 102 18.37 -19.47 -0.44
CA LYS A 102 17.84 -20.77 -0.89
C LYS A 102 16.56 -20.49 -1.66
N GLU A 103 16.52 -20.86 -2.93
CA GLU A 103 15.33 -20.77 -3.77
C GLU A 103 14.20 -21.66 -3.23
N LEU A 104 12.96 -21.28 -3.49
CA LEU A 104 11.78 -22.03 -3.10
C LEU A 104 11.39 -22.99 -4.22
N LEU A 105 11.26 -24.27 -3.89
CA LEU A 105 10.77 -25.30 -4.81
C LEU A 105 9.24 -25.24 -4.94
N VAL A 106 8.74 -25.22 -6.16
CA VAL A 106 7.34 -25.46 -6.54
C VAL A 106 7.27 -26.84 -7.19
N PRO A 107 6.87 -27.91 -6.46
CA PRO A 107 6.81 -29.27 -7.01
C PRO A 107 5.88 -29.36 -8.22
N LEU A 108 6.13 -30.30 -9.15
CA LEU A 108 5.27 -30.50 -10.33
C LEU A 108 3.79 -30.74 -9.97
N GLY A 109 3.52 -31.46 -8.87
CA GLY A 109 2.16 -31.73 -8.39
C GLY A 109 1.42 -30.47 -7.91
N GLU A 110 2.15 -29.41 -7.59
CA GLU A 110 1.62 -28.13 -7.13
C GLU A 110 1.49 -27.09 -8.24
N GLN A 111 1.90 -27.42 -9.46
CA GLN A 111 1.80 -26.56 -10.62
C GLN A 111 0.47 -26.80 -11.35
N VAL A 112 -0.37 -25.75 -11.49
CA VAL A 112 -1.62 -25.82 -12.27
C VAL A 112 -1.39 -25.69 -13.77
N ARG A 113 -0.18 -25.29 -14.17
CA ARG A 113 0.31 -25.22 -15.55
C ARG A 113 1.83 -25.24 -15.53
N ALA A 114 2.45 -25.55 -16.68
CA ALA A 114 3.90 -25.50 -16.82
C ALA A 114 4.42 -24.08 -16.48
N MET A 115 5.51 -24.02 -15.74
CA MET A 115 6.23 -22.81 -15.40
C MET A 115 7.40 -22.62 -16.36
N SER A 116 7.74 -21.36 -16.64
CA SER A 116 8.83 -20.99 -17.55
C SER A 116 9.79 -20.05 -16.84
N ARG A 117 11.09 -20.25 -17.05
CA ARG A 117 12.14 -19.41 -16.47
C ARG A 117 11.98 -17.94 -16.88
N GLY A 118 12.16 -17.02 -15.91
CA GLY A 118 12.01 -15.57 -16.09
C GLY A 118 10.56 -15.08 -16.03
N GLU A 119 9.58 -15.98 -16.01
CA GLU A 119 8.17 -15.62 -15.86
C GLU A 119 7.78 -15.54 -14.38
N ARG A 120 6.79 -14.68 -14.08
CA ARG A 120 6.26 -14.52 -12.72
C ARG A 120 4.90 -15.21 -12.56
N TYR A 121 4.76 -15.97 -11.48
CA TYR A 121 3.53 -16.69 -11.14
C TYR A 121 3.11 -16.38 -9.71
N PRO A 122 1.79 -16.34 -9.40
CA PRO A 122 1.33 -16.28 -8.03
C PRO A 122 1.64 -17.61 -7.36
N ILE A 123 2.44 -17.55 -6.32
CA ILE A 123 2.91 -18.72 -5.53
C ILE A 123 2.53 -18.49 -4.08
N GLY A 124 1.95 -19.52 -3.48
CA GLY A 124 1.68 -19.55 -2.05
C GLY A 124 2.73 -20.38 -1.32
N LEU A 125 3.11 -19.96 -0.12
CA LEU A 125 4.04 -20.70 0.74
C LEU A 125 3.26 -21.64 1.67
N TYR A 126 3.57 -22.92 1.62
CA TYR A 126 2.94 -23.94 2.47
C TYR A 126 3.98 -24.93 3.04
N LEU A 127 3.57 -25.71 4.03
CA LEU A 127 4.34 -26.86 4.50
C LEU A 127 3.85 -28.12 3.80
N ASP A 128 4.76 -28.85 3.17
CA ASP A 128 4.47 -30.14 2.59
C ASP A 128 4.28 -31.24 3.64
N ASP A 129 3.90 -32.44 3.22
CA ASP A 129 3.66 -33.58 4.11
C ASP A 129 4.92 -34.03 4.88
N THR A 130 6.09 -33.56 4.49
CA THR A 130 7.36 -33.82 5.19
C THR A 130 7.76 -32.70 6.15
N GLY A 131 6.95 -31.64 6.25
CA GLY A 131 7.20 -30.48 7.11
C GLY A 131 8.19 -29.48 6.51
N ARG A 132 8.44 -29.51 5.19
CA ARG A 132 9.31 -28.57 4.48
C ARG A 132 8.50 -27.44 3.86
N LEU A 133 9.09 -26.26 3.81
CA LEU A 133 8.52 -25.13 3.06
C LEU A 133 8.59 -25.41 1.57
N ALA A 134 7.46 -25.30 0.88
CA ALA A 134 7.31 -25.47 -0.54
C ALA A 134 6.34 -24.42 -1.12
N GLY A 135 6.45 -24.16 -2.42
CA GLY A 135 5.56 -23.27 -3.14
C GLY A 135 4.42 -24.02 -3.83
N THR A 136 3.23 -23.42 -3.90
CA THR A 136 2.09 -23.94 -4.67
C THR A 136 1.49 -22.88 -5.58
N MET A 137 1.06 -23.28 -6.78
CA MET A 137 0.23 -22.44 -7.65
C MET A 137 -1.26 -22.54 -7.36
N ARG A 138 -1.70 -23.38 -6.43
CA ARG A 138 -3.11 -23.55 -6.01
C ARG A 138 -3.54 -22.44 -5.05
N VAL A 139 -3.17 -21.20 -5.37
CA VAL A 139 -3.33 -20.03 -4.50
C VAL A 139 -4.79 -19.72 -4.16
N ALA A 140 -5.74 -20.09 -5.00
CA ALA A 140 -7.16 -19.86 -4.73
C ALA A 140 -7.64 -20.58 -3.45
N GLU A 141 -6.99 -21.68 -3.06
CA GLU A 141 -7.31 -22.44 -1.85
C GLU A 141 -6.68 -21.81 -0.60
N MET A 142 -5.64 -21.00 -0.78
CA MET A 142 -4.91 -20.33 0.30
C MET A 142 -5.48 -18.95 0.62
N LEU A 143 -6.00 -18.25 -0.40
CA LEU A 143 -6.49 -16.89 -0.26
C LEU A 143 -7.81 -16.86 0.52
N LYS A 144 -7.87 -16.01 1.53
CA LYS A 144 -9.06 -15.85 2.36
C LYS A 144 -10.10 -15.01 1.65
N ALA A 145 -11.35 -15.48 1.65
CA ALA A 145 -12.46 -14.75 1.07
C ALA A 145 -12.98 -13.61 1.97
N LYS A 146 -12.71 -13.70 3.28
CA LYS A 146 -13.16 -12.71 4.27
C LYS A 146 -11.99 -11.89 4.76
N ALA A 147 -12.09 -10.59 4.60
CA ALA A 147 -11.11 -9.62 5.04
C ALA A 147 -11.68 -8.72 6.14
N GLU A 148 -10.86 -8.35 7.10
CA GLU A 148 -11.21 -7.45 8.20
C GLU A 148 -10.55 -6.08 7.96
N PHE A 149 -10.94 -5.42 6.86
CA PHE A 149 -10.52 -4.07 6.53
C PHE A 149 -11.62 -3.07 6.85
N ALA A 150 -11.22 -1.81 7.06
CA ALA A 150 -12.16 -0.71 7.17
C ALA A 150 -12.56 -0.17 5.78
N LEU A 151 -13.77 0.42 5.70
CA LEU A 151 -14.15 1.18 4.50
C LEU A 151 -13.21 2.37 4.33
N ASP A 152 -12.82 2.68 3.10
CA ASP A 152 -11.85 3.70 2.71
C ASP A 152 -10.39 3.43 3.15
N GLU A 153 -10.10 2.29 3.75
CA GLU A 153 -8.73 1.85 4.02
C GLU A 153 -7.95 1.61 2.73
N TRP A 154 -6.68 2.03 2.71
CA TRP A 154 -5.77 1.76 1.62
C TRP A 154 -4.93 0.53 1.90
N VAL A 155 -4.98 -0.43 0.99
CA VAL A 155 -4.30 -1.72 1.05
C VAL A 155 -3.35 -1.90 -0.13
N GLU A 156 -2.30 -2.67 0.05
CA GLU A 156 -1.42 -3.08 -1.04
C GLU A 156 -1.97 -4.34 -1.71
N GLY A 157 -1.77 -4.46 -3.02
CA GLY A 157 -2.22 -5.65 -3.73
C GLY A 157 -1.55 -5.85 -5.07
N GLU A 158 -1.54 -7.09 -5.54
CA GLU A 158 -1.02 -7.49 -6.84
C GLU A 158 -2.16 -7.92 -7.77
N ALA A 159 -2.17 -7.38 -8.99
CA ALA A 159 -3.14 -7.74 -10.02
C ALA A 159 -3.05 -9.22 -10.38
N TRP A 160 -4.11 -9.99 -10.14
CA TRP A 160 -4.05 -11.44 -10.29
C TRP A 160 -4.65 -11.93 -11.60
N ARG A 161 -5.94 -11.72 -11.81
CA ARG A 161 -6.66 -12.13 -13.03
C ARG A 161 -7.74 -11.12 -13.37
N ASP A 162 -7.80 -10.78 -14.64
CA ASP A 162 -8.80 -9.85 -15.16
C ASP A 162 -9.92 -10.65 -15.84
N GLU A 163 -11.16 -10.44 -15.42
CA GLU A 163 -12.36 -11.06 -15.95
C GLU A 163 -13.26 -9.97 -16.55
N ALA A 164 -13.50 -10.04 -17.85
CA ALA A 164 -14.15 -8.96 -18.62
C ALA A 164 -15.48 -8.48 -18.05
N GLU A 165 -16.27 -9.36 -17.44
CA GLU A 165 -17.60 -9.03 -16.90
C GLU A 165 -17.55 -8.58 -15.43
N LEU A 166 -16.62 -9.11 -14.65
CA LEU A 166 -16.52 -8.85 -13.22
C LEU A 166 -15.50 -7.74 -12.90
N GLY A 167 -14.35 -7.78 -13.55
CA GLY A 167 -13.23 -6.87 -13.31
C GLY A 167 -11.96 -7.60 -12.89
N LEU A 168 -11.02 -6.86 -12.31
CA LEU A 168 -9.71 -7.36 -11.91
C LEU A 168 -9.76 -7.92 -10.48
N PHE A 169 -9.49 -9.22 -10.35
CA PHE A 169 -9.21 -9.83 -9.06
C PHE A 169 -7.79 -9.48 -8.63
N VAL A 170 -7.63 -9.11 -7.38
CA VAL A 170 -6.38 -8.63 -6.78
C VAL A 170 -6.07 -9.49 -5.56
N ILE A 171 -4.81 -9.91 -5.42
CA ILE A 171 -4.28 -10.50 -4.19
C ILE A 171 -3.94 -9.34 -3.26
N VAL A 172 -4.69 -9.19 -2.16
CA VAL A 172 -4.58 -8.08 -1.21
C VAL A 172 -3.84 -8.56 0.02
N GLU A 173 -2.83 -7.78 0.45
CA GLU A 173 -2.00 -8.07 1.63
C GLU A 173 -1.55 -9.54 1.65
N GLN A 174 -1.24 -10.09 0.47
CA GLN A 174 -0.76 -11.46 0.25
C GLN A 174 -1.68 -12.58 0.78
N ARG A 175 -2.86 -12.27 1.29
CA ARG A 175 -3.75 -13.20 2.01
C ARG A 175 -5.20 -13.18 1.57
N TYR A 176 -5.67 -12.10 0.95
CA TYR A 176 -7.09 -11.91 0.67
C TYR A 176 -7.35 -11.72 -0.82
N VAL A 177 -8.59 -11.91 -1.21
CA VAL A 177 -9.06 -11.59 -2.57
C VAL A 177 -9.89 -10.34 -2.53
N GLY A 178 -9.51 -9.34 -3.34
CA GLY A 178 -10.30 -8.15 -3.63
C GLY A 178 -10.72 -8.11 -5.08
N LEU A 179 -11.79 -7.37 -5.39
CA LEU A 179 -12.30 -7.15 -6.74
C LEU A 179 -12.28 -5.65 -7.07
N LEU A 180 -11.53 -5.26 -8.09
CA LEU A 180 -11.67 -3.97 -8.75
C LEU A 180 -12.70 -4.12 -9.86
N PRO A 181 -13.89 -3.48 -9.78
CA PRO A 181 -14.99 -3.71 -10.72
C PRO A 181 -14.62 -3.35 -12.16
N ALA A 182 -15.18 -4.05 -13.14
CA ALA A 182 -14.99 -3.79 -14.57
C ALA A 182 -15.35 -2.35 -15.01
N GLY A 183 -16.21 -1.67 -14.26
CA GLY A 183 -16.56 -0.26 -14.47
C GLY A 183 -15.46 0.74 -14.09
N GLU A 184 -14.40 0.31 -13.44
CA GLU A 184 -13.26 1.15 -13.07
C GLU A 184 -12.05 0.85 -13.97
N PRO A 185 -11.70 1.76 -14.90
CA PRO A 185 -10.63 1.49 -15.87
C PRO A 185 -9.26 1.47 -15.18
N HIS A 186 -8.47 0.47 -15.52
CA HIS A 186 -7.09 0.31 -15.08
C HIS A 186 -6.17 -0.07 -16.25
N LYS A 187 -4.85 -0.07 -16.01
CA LYS A 187 -3.82 -0.52 -16.95
C LYS A 187 -2.86 -1.52 -16.30
N LEU A 188 -3.23 -2.03 -15.14
CA LEU A 188 -2.39 -2.93 -14.38
C LEU A 188 -2.20 -4.23 -15.15
N ALA A 189 -0.94 -4.62 -15.32
CA ALA A 189 -0.56 -5.92 -15.84
C ALA A 189 -0.63 -6.98 -14.73
N ARG A 190 -0.76 -8.24 -15.11
CA ARG A 190 -0.77 -9.36 -14.15
C ARG A 190 0.53 -9.40 -13.34
N GLY A 191 0.43 -9.47 -12.00
CA GLY A 191 1.53 -9.42 -11.05
C GLY A 191 2.07 -8.00 -10.80
N GLU A 192 1.40 -6.97 -11.31
CA GLU A 192 1.75 -5.59 -11.01
C GLU A 192 1.15 -5.20 -9.67
N ALA A 193 2.00 -4.64 -8.79
CA ALA A 193 1.61 -4.16 -7.48
C ALA A 193 1.03 -2.75 -7.56
N ALA A 194 -0.03 -2.49 -6.80
CA ALA A 194 -0.62 -1.17 -6.68
C ALA A 194 -1.30 -1.01 -5.32
N ARG A 195 -1.58 0.25 -4.96
CA ARG A 195 -2.40 0.56 -3.80
C ARG A 195 -3.86 0.68 -4.20
N PHE A 196 -4.71 0.04 -3.45
CA PHE A 196 -6.16 0.04 -3.65
C PHE A 196 -6.85 0.56 -2.40
N ARG A 197 -7.94 1.28 -2.59
CA ARG A 197 -8.84 1.67 -1.51
C ARG A 197 -9.98 0.66 -1.41
N VAL A 198 -10.30 0.21 -0.22
CA VAL A 198 -11.49 -0.60 0.05
C VAL A 198 -12.73 0.28 -0.15
N SER A 199 -13.42 0.10 -1.26
CA SER A 199 -14.58 0.93 -1.66
C SER A 199 -15.89 0.39 -1.13
N ASN A 200 -15.97 -0.91 -0.88
CA ASN A 200 -17.13 -1.58 -0.29
C ASN A 200 -16.71 -2.88 0.40
N ILE A 201 -17.47 -3.27 1.41
CA ILE A 201 -17.33 -4.54 2.12
C ILE A 201 -18.68 -5.23 2.09
N TRP A 202 -18.71 -6.40 1.45
CA TRP A 202 -19.93 -7.19 1.34
C TRP A 202 -20.25 -7.92 2.64
N PRO A 203 -21.52 -8.27 2.92
CA PRO A 203 -21.90 -8.98 4.15
C PRO A 203 -21.18 -10.33 4.34
N ASP A 204 -20.73 -10.96 3.24
CA ASP A 204 -19.96 -12.20 3.27
C ASP A 204 -18.45 -11.96 3.51
N GLY A 205 -18.02 -10.70 3.70
CA GLY A 205 -16.64 -10.31 3.98
C GLY A 205 -15.77 -10.13 2.75
N LYS A 206 -16.32 -10.25 1.53
CA LYS A 206 -15.62 -9.89 0.30
C LYS A 206 -15.44 -8.39 0.21
N ILE A 207 -14.34 -7.95 -0.38
CA ILE A 207 -14.00 -6.54 -0.53
C ILE A 207 -14.04 -6.12 -2.00
N GLU A 208 -14.60 -4.95 -2.23
CA GLU A 208 -14.52 -4.25 -3.50
C GLU A 208 -13.45 -3.15 -3.39
N LEU A 209 -12.66 -3.04 -4.42
CA LEU A 209 -11.50 -2.15 -4.46
C LEU A 209 -11.73 -0.99 -5.42
N SER A 210 -10.98 0.09 -5.22
CA SER A 210 -10.93 1.23 -6.12
C SER A 210 -9.50 1.77 -6.18
N LEU A 211 -9.07 2.23 -7.34
CA LEU A 211 -7.83 2.98 -7.53
C LEU A 211 -7.99 4.47 -7.21
N ARG A 212 -9.23 4.91 -6.96
CA ARG A 212 -9.58 6.30 -6.70
C ARG A 212 -9.71 6.57 -5.22
N GLY A 213 -9.42 7.81 -4.83
CA GLY A 213 -9.69 8.30 -3.49
C GLY A 213 -11.18 8.30 -3.13
N PRO A 214 -11.51 8.49 -1.84
CA PRO A 214 -12.90 8.64 -1.41
C PRO A 214 -13.61 9.75 -2.21
N ALA A 215 -14.86 9.51 -2.58
CA ALA A 215 -15.61 10.46 -3.44
C ALA A 215 -15.65 11.89 -2.88
N HIS A 216 -15.59 12.07 -1.57
CA HIS A 216 -15.57 13.39 -0.94
C HIS A 216 -14.21 14.09 -1.06
N GLU A 217 -13.10 13.35 -1.07
CA GLU A 217 -11.75 13.89 -1.29
C GLU A 217 -11.53 14.21 -2.76
N GLU A 218 -11.96 13.33 -3.68
CA GLU A 218 -11.92 13.62 -5.11
C GLU A 218 -12.76 14.86 -5.44
N LEU A 219 -13.96 14.96 -4.88
CA LEU A 219 -14.80 16.13 -5.03
C LEU A 219 -14.13 17.41 -4.48
N ALA A 220 -13.32 17.30 -3.42
CA ALA A 220 -12.55 18.42 -2.90
C ALA A 220 -11.41 18.80 -3.86
N LYS A 221 -10.62 17.83 -4.33
CA LYS A 221 -9.53 18.05 -5.30
C LYS A 221 -10.04 18.63 -6.61
N ASP A 222 -11.17 18.12 -7.13
CA ASP A 222 -11.82 18.64 -8.32
C ASP A 222 -12.25 20.10 -8.14
N ALA A 223 -12.83 20.40 -6.98
CA ALA A 223 -13.26 21.77 -6.63
C ALA A 223 -12.05 22.73 -6.54
N ASP A 224 -10.98 22.31 -5.85
CA ASP A 224 -9.74 23.10 -5.73
C ASP A 224 -9.09 23.34 -7.09
N ASN A 225 -9.05 22.34 -7.96
CA ASN A 225 -8.54 22.46 -9.34
C ASN A 225 -9.35 23.48 -10.14
N ILE A 226 -10.70 23.40 -10.10
CA ILE A 226 -11.58 24.35 -10.77
C ILE A 226 -11.33 25.75 -10.22
N LEU A 227 -11.30 25.94 -8.91
CA LEU A 227 -11.08 27.23 -8.27
C LEU A 227 -9.71 27.82 -8.65
N ALA A 228 -8.66 27.02 -8.66
CA ALA A 228 -7.31 27.44 -9.05
C ALA A 228 -7.27 27.96 -10.50
N VAL A 229 -7.97 27.32 -11.43
CA VAL A 229 -8.05 27.78 -12.83
C VAL A 229 -8.88 29.06 -12.96
N LEU A 230 -10.01 29.14 -12.27
CA LEU A 230 -10.89 30.33 -12.31
C LEU A 230 -10.27 31.53 -11.61
N SER A 231 -9.34 31.37 -10.71
CA SER A 231 -8.65 32.46 -9.99
C SER A 231 -7.48 33.07 -10.76
N ARG A 232 -7.09 32.51 -11.92
CA ARG A 232 -6.00 33.05 -12.75
C ARG A 232 -6.44 34.28 -13.54
N PRO A 233 -5.52 35.24 -13.77
CA PRO A 233 -5.81 36.35 -14.72
C PRO A 233 -6.12 35.75 -16.11
N GLY A 234 -7.22 36.21 -16.71
CA GLY A 234 -7.66 35.66 -18.01
C GLY A 234 -8.31 34.30 -17.96
N ALA A 235 -8.90 33.94 -16.82
CA ALA A 235 -9.58 32.67 -16.64
C ALA A 235 -10.53 32.33 -17.80
N PRO A 236 -10.62 31.07 -18.23
CA PRO A 236 -11.47 30.67 -19.34
C PRO A 236 -12.94 30.84 -18.97
N LYS A 237 -13.76 31.30 -19.95
CA LYS A 237 -15.23 31.34 -19.81
C LYS A 237 -15.77 29.91 -19.84
N VAL A 238 -16.16 29.38 -18.69
CA VAL A 238 -16.70 28.03 -18.51
C VAL A 238 -17.90 28.05 -17.59
N GLY A 239 -18.89 27.22 -17.88
CA GLY A 239 -20.14 27.15 -17.12
C GLY A 239 -20.92 25.87 -17.40
N ASP A 240 -22.18 25.79 -16.99
CA ASP A 240 -23.02 24.59 -17.15
C ASP A 240 -23.23 24.23 -18.64
N ARG A 241 -23.19 25.20 -19.55
CA ARG A 241 -23.34 25.01 -20.99
C ARG A 241 -22.06 24.59 -21.72
N SER A 242 -20.91 24.58 -21.05
CA SER A 242 -19.63 24.16 -21.64
C SER A 242 -19.68 22.71 -22.12
N SER A 243 -19.03 22.45 -23.28
CA SER A 243 -18.99 21.11 -23.86
C SER A 243 -18.16 20.13 -22.97
N PRO A 244 -18.44 18.82 -23.03
CA PRO A 244 -17.63 17.83 -22.33
C PRO A 244 -16.15 17.88 -22.71
N GLU A 245 -15.83 18.18 -23.98
CA GLU A 245 -14.46 18.31 -24.47
C GLU A 245 -13.74 19.51 -23.86
N GLN A 246 -14.42 20.68 -23.84
CA GLN A 246 -13.87 21.87 -23.17
C GLN A 246 -13.57 21.63 -21.70
N ILE A 247 -14.47 20.97 -20.96
CA ILE A 247 -14.29 20.64 -19.54
C ILE A 247 -13.12 19.67 -19.36
N ARG A 248 -13.01 18.65 -20.23
CA ARG A 248 -11.91 17.70 -20.18
C ARG A 248 -10.56 18.37 -20.45
N THR A 249 -10.49 19.25 -21.44
CA THR A 249 -9.26 19.96 -21.80
C THR A 249 -8.81 20.92 -20.70
N LEU A 250 -9.74 21.64 -20.06
CA LEU A 250 -9.41 22.64 -19.04
C LEU A 250 -9.09 22.04 -17.66
N PHE A 251 -9.79 20.99 -17.28
CA PHE A 251 -9.78 20.46 -15.91
C PHE A 251 -9.44 18.98 -15.81
N GLY A 252 -9.41 18.23 -16.92
CA GLY A 252 -9.25 16.78 -16.91
C GLY A 252 -10.49 16.02 -16.41
N LEU A 253 -11.63 16.68 -16.24
CA LEU A 253 -12.84 16.15 -15.60
C LEU A 253 -13.91 15.73 -16.60
N SER A 254 -14.74 14.76 -16.20
CA SER A 254 -16.01 14.51 -16.89
C SER A 254 -17.01 15.63 -16.56
N LYS A 255 -18.00 15.88 -17.45
CA LYS A 255 -19.04 16.89 -17.20
C LYS A 255 -19.82 16.60 -15.91
N LYS A 256 -20.01 15.33 -15.53
CA LYS A 256 -20.69 14.94 -14.28
C LYS A 256 -19.85 15.30 -13.04
N ALA A 257 -18.54 15.03 -13.07
CA ALA A 257 -17.61 15.40 -11.99
C ALA A 257 -17.52 16.93 -11.84
N PHE A 258 -17.36 17.64 -12.96
CA PHE A 258 -17.35 19.09 -13.00
C PHE A 258 -18.62 19.70 -12.36
N LYS A 259 -19.83 19.25 -12.74
CA LYS A 259 -21.07 19.74 -12.15
C LYS A 259 -21.15 19.51 -10.64
N ARG A 260 -20.68 18.37 -10.14
CA ARG A 260 -20.64 18.08 -8.69
C ARG A 260 -19.69 19.04 -7.97
N ALA A 261 -18.47 19.22 -8.53
CA ALA A 261 -17.46 20.10 -7.95
C ALA A 261 -17.92 21.58 -7.94
N VAL A 262 -18.52 22.05 -9.03
CA VAL A 262 -19.12 23.39 -9.10
C VAL A 262 -20.23 23.57 -8.07
N GLY A 263 -21.12 22.58 -7.91
CA GLY A 263 -22.16 22.59 -6.88
C GLY A 263 -21.59 22.74 -5.46
N ARG A 264 -20.46 22.07 -5.14
CA ARG A 264 -19.74 22.25 -3.88
C ARG A 264 -19.18 23.65 -3.72
N LEU A 265 -18.50 24.19 -4.75
CA LEU A 265 -17.92 25.54 -4.73
C LEU A 265 -19.00 26.62 -4.55
N MET A 266 -20.15 26.48 -5.23
CA MET A 266 -21.29 27.37 -5.06
C MET A 266 -21.87 27.31 -3.63
N LYS A 267 -22.01 26.12 -3.07
CA LYS A 267 -22.43 25.94 -1.66
C LYS A 267 -21.45 26.57 -0.68
N GLN A 268 -20.16 26.55 -0.98
CA GLN A 268 -19.10 27.20 -0.21
C GLN A 268 -18.99 28.71 -0.49
N ARG A 269 -19.74 29.25 -1.46
CA ARG A 269 -19.70 30.65 -1.91
C ARG A 269 -18.32 31.09 -2.41
N THR A 270 -17.49 30.19 -2.87
CA THR A 270 -16.15 30.46 -3.42
C THR A 270 -16.21 30.73 -4.93
N VAL A 271 -17.31 30.35 -5.59
CA VAL A 271 -17.59 30.59 -7.01
C VAL A 271 -19.01 31.13 -7.16
N THR A 272 -19.21 32.06 -8.11
CA THR A 272 -20.49 32.61 -8.52
C THR A 272 -20.71 32.43 -10.02
N ILE A 273 -21.95 32.53 -10.48
CA ILE A 273 -22.29 32.53 -11.90
C ILE A 273 -22.55 34.00 -12.31
N ASP A 274 -21.86 34.43 -13.35
CA ASP A 274 -22.08 35.79 -13.91
C ASP A 274 -23.40 35.88 -14.71
N GLY A 275 -23.74 37.10 -15.18
CA GLY A 275 -24.95 37.34 -15.95
C GLY A 275 -25.03 36.64 -17.32
N GLU A 276 -23.90 36.11 -17.81
CA GLU A 276 -23.80 35.34 -19.06
C GLU A 276 -23.86 33.84 -18.83
N GLY A 277 -23.86 33.40 -17.55
CA GLY A 277 -23.93 31.98 -17.17
C GLY A 277 -22.55 31.31 -17.05
N PHE A 278 -21.48 32.08 -16.96
CA PHE A 278 -20.11 31.55 -16.71
C PHE A 278 -19.74 31.64 -15.23
N LEU A 279 -18.84 30.75 -14.85
CA LEU A 279 -18.29 30.66 -13.48
C LEU A 279 -17.23 31.76 -13.30
N ALA A 280 -17.30 32.44 -12.17
CA ALA A 280 -16.28 33.38 -11.71
C ALA A 280 -15.90 33.05 -10.26
N ALA A 281 -14.61 33.10 -9.94
CA ALA A 281 -14.17 33.02 -8.55
C ALA A 281 -14.78 34.20 -7.76
N ALA A 282 -15.40 33.91 -6.62
CA ALA A 282 -15.89 34.96 -5.75
C ALA A 282 -14.69 35.79 -5.27
N ARG A 283 -14.71 37.11 -5.53
CA ARG A 283 -13.71 38.00 -4.95
C ARG A 283 -13.79 37.86 -3.42
N ALA A 284 -12.66 37.58 -2.77
CA ALA A 284 -12.59 37.68 -1.33
C ALA A 284 -13.19 39.01 -0.91
N ALA A 285 -14.23 38.98 -0.09
CA ALA A 285 -14.81 40.20 0.46
C ALA A 285 -13.69 40.96 1.17
N THR A 286 -13.20 42.02 0.56
CA THR A 286 -12.31 42.97 1.20
C THR A 286 -13.07 43.49 2.42
N ASP A 287 -12.57 43.20 3.60
CA ASP A 287 -13.12 43.63 4.89
C ASP A 287 -13.27 45.16 4.84
N PRO A 288 -14.50 45.72 4.89
CA PRO A 288 -14.69 47.17 4.77
C PRO A 288 -14.21 47.96 6.00
N ARG A 289 -13.59 47.28 6.98
CA ARG A 289 -13.11 47.89 8.23
C ARG A 289 -11.65 48.35 8.21
N ALA A 290 -10.88 48.15 7.12
CA ALA A 290 -9.48 48.58 7.04
C ALA A 290 -9.26 50.01 6.54
N SER A 291 -10.33 50.82 6.29
CA SER A 291 -10.21 52.18 5.78
C SER A 291 -10.77 53.28 6.72
N GLN A 292 -10.64 53.10 8.04
CA GLN A 292 -10.79 54.27 8.93
C GLN A 292 -9.42 54.66 9.47
N GLY A 293 -8.80 55.57 8.75
CA GLY A 293 -7.53 56.19 9.11
C GLY A 293 -7.59 56.88 10.44
N THR A 294 -6.75 56.47 11.32
CA THR A 294 -6.39 57.19 12.54
C THR A 294 -5.52 58.36 12.17
N THR A 295 -6.13 59.56 12.03
CA THR A 295 -5.42 60.86 12.06
C THR A 295 -4.95 61.05 13.52
N ALA A 296 -3.73 60.68 13.80
CA ALA A 296 -3.07 61.04 15.06
C ALA A 296 -2.70 62.52 15.06
N ARG A 297 -3.40 63.33 15.84
CA ARG A 297 -3.01 64.67 16.18
C ARG A 297 -1.70 64.68 16.96
N LEU A 298 -0.69 65.35 16.40
CA LEU A 298 0.53 65.70 17.11
C LEU A 298 0.21 66.69 18.23
N ALA A 299 0.51 66.36 19.48
CA ALA A 299 0.55 67.27 20.61
C ALA A 299 2.04 67.67 20.87
N PRO A 300 2.32 68.97 21.24
CA PRO A 300 3.68 69.47 21.31
C PRO A 300 4.44 69.03 22.57
N SER A 301 5.75 68.81 22.38
CA SER A 301 6.72 68.43 23.38
C SER A 301 6.90 69.47 24.48
N LYS A 302 6.85 69.07 25.75
CA LYS A 302 7.42 69.82 26.90
C LYS A 302 8.80 69.26 27.25
N ARG A 303 9.79 70.18 27.21
CA ARG A 303 11.15 69.96 27.68
C ARG A 303 11.16 69.75 29.22
N PRO A 304 11.98 68.90 29.80
CA PRO A 304 12.23 68.91 31.20
C PRO A 304 13.31 69.93 31.57
N ALA A 305 13.03 70.63 32.66
CA ALA A 305 13.98 71.54 33.31
C ALA A 305 14.96 70.78 34.17
N THR A 306 16.22 71.16 34.06
CA THR A 306 17.34 70.85 34.93
C THR A 306 17.12 71.38 36.36
N ARG A 307 17.46 70.60 37.40
CA ARG A 307 18.09 71.10 38.66
C ARG A 307 18.76 69.93 39.40
N ARG A 308 20.02 70.17 39.60
CA ARG A 308 20.97 69.96 40.69
C ARG A 308 21.05 68.59 41.33
#